data_28ca4d2ea6288409b9339cdf50795e42
#
_entry.id   28ca4d2ea6288409b9339cdf50795e42
#
_cell.length_a   1.000
_cell.length_b   1.000
_cell.length_c   1.000
_cell.angle_alpha   90.00
_cell.angle_beta   90.00
_cell.angle_gamma   90.00
#
_symmetry.space_group_name_H-M   'P 1'
#
loop_
_entity.id
_entity.type
_entity.pdbx_description
1 polymer ?
#
loop_
_entity_poly.entity_id
_entity_poly.type
_entity_poly.pdbx_seq_one_letter_code
_entity_poly.pdbx_strand_id
1 'polypeptide(L)'
;MTIGLVGRKCGMTRVFNDAGVAVPVTVIEALPNRVTQIKTDKTDGYSAVQITVGTRRASRVTKALAGHYAKASVAAGSTSGEFRLAKGEGDSLAPGTELKVDIFSAGQVVDVTGTTVGKGFAGTMKRHNFKGGRKTHGNSVSHRSPGSIGMRQTPGRVFKGKRMSGHMGVMVRTIENLKVIQVDLPRNLLLISGAVPGAEGGRVVVRPSVKAQGQTRRNKLTPNKVAVAPGKPGASKSDKPSPAKK
;
A
#
# COMPACT_ATOMS: atom_id res chain seq x y z
N MET A 1 10.28 7.99 9.67
CA MET A 1 11.07 7.10 8.81
C MET A 1 10.25 6.77 7.58
N THR A 2 10.86 6.82 6.40
CA THR A 2 10.24 6.46 5.11
C THR A 2 10.68 5.08 4.62
N ILE A 3 11.65 4.49 5.33
CA ILE A 3 12.21 3.18 5.02
C ILE A 3 11.15 2.10 5.27
N GLY A 4 11.03 1.20 4.32
CA GLY A 4 10.15 0.04 4.39
C GLY A 4 10.92 -1.27 4.27
N LEU A 5 10.18 -2.38 4.23
CA LEU A 5 10.71 -3.71 4.00
C LEU A 5 10.09 -4.35 2.76
N VAL A 6 10.89 -5.16 2.10
CA VAL A 6 10.41 -6.08 1.07
C VAL A 6 10.21 -7.44 1.71
N GLY A 7 9.01 -7.98 1.54
CA GLY A 7 8.65 -9.29 2.07
C GLY A 7 7.89 -10.15 1.05
N ARG A 8 7.46 -11.30 1.49
CA ARG A 8 6.68 -12.28 0.74
C ARG A 8 5.35 -12.52 1.45
N LYS A 9 4.26 -12.50 0.72
CA LYS A 9 2.95 -12.86 1.25
C LYS A 9 2.89 -14.37 1.48
N CYS A 10 2.62 -14.81 2.71
CA CYS A 10 2.50 -16.24 3.04
C CYS A 10 1.05 -16.74 2.98
N GLY A 11 0.07 -15.86 3.20
CA GLY A 11 -1.33 -16.22 3.23
C GLY A 11 -2.13 -15.31 4.14
N MET A 12 -3.34 -15.73 4.47
CA MET A 12 -4.23 -15.01 5.39
C MET A 12 -4.73 -15.92 6.49
N THR A 13 -4.88 -15.36 7.68
CA THR A 13 -5.45 -16.01 8.85
C THR A 13 -6.29 -15.00 9.65
N ARG A 14 -6.76 -15.39 10.82
CA ARG A 14 -7.45 -14.51 11.77
C ARG A 14 -6.76 -14.55 13.12
N VAL A 15 -6.72 -13.44 13.79
CA VAL A 15 -6.24 -13.30 15.16
C VAL A 15 -7.37 -12.72 16.00
N PHE A 16 -7.52 -13.17 17.23
CA PHE A 16 -8.49 -12.62 18.17
C PHE A 16 -7.81 -11.57 19.03
N ASN A 17 -8.45 -10.41 19.19
CA ASN A 17 -7.99 -9.40 20.14
C ASN A 17 -8.49 -9.74 21.56
N ASP A 18 -7.99 -9.01 22.54
CA ASP A 18 -8.35 -9.19 23.95
C ASP A 18 -9.86 -9.07 24.21
N ALA A 19 -10.58 -8.34 23.35
CA ALA A 19 -12.04 -8.23 23.36
C ALA A 19 -12.77 -9.41 22.69
N GLY A 20 -12.07 -10.47 22.26
CA GLY A 20 -12.65 -11.63 21.58
C GLY A 20 -13.06 -11.40 20.11
N VAL A 21 -12.79 -10.23 19.55
CA VAL A 21 -13.16 -9.91 18.15
C VAL A 21 -12.14 -10.53 17.19
N ALA A 22 -12.62 -11.27 16.18
CA ALA A 22 -11.79 -11.85 15.13
C ALA A 22 -11.34 -10.76 14.14
N VAL A 23 -10.03 -10.57 14.01
CA VAL A 23 -9.42 -9.65 13.05
C VAL A 23 -8.78 -10.46 11.93
N PRO A 24 -9.22 -10.30 10.66
CA PRO A 24 -8.56 -10.93 9.54
C PRO A 24 -7.18 -10.31 9.33
N VAL A 25 -6.15 -11.14 9.20
CA VAL A 25 -4.78 -10.70 8.99
C VAL A 25 -4.12 -11.38 7.81
N THR A 26 -3.27 -10.65 7.12
CA THR A 26 -2.34 -11.21 6.13
C THR A 26 -0.98 -11.38 6.79
N VAL A 27 -0.40 -12.56 6.65
CA VAL A 27 0.94 -12.88 7.12
C VAL A 27 1.95 -12.57 6.04
N ILE A 28 2.92 -11.72 6.35
CA ILE A 28 4.02 -11.34 5.48
C ILE A 28 5.33 -11.79 6.11
N GLU A 29 6.07 -12.62 5.43
CA GLU A 29 7.44 -12.99 5.77
C GLU A 29 8.38 -11.92 5.22
N ALA A 30 9.08 -11.22 6.10
CA ALA A 30 10.05 -10.21 5.74
C ALA A 30 11.43 -10.63 6.23
N LEU A 31 12.08 -11.52 5.46
CA LEU A 31 13.46 -11.91 5.71
C LEU A 31 14.37 -10.69 5.83
N PRO A 32 15.50 -10.77 6.52
CA PRO A 32 16.42 -9.63 6.67
C PRO A 32 16.73 -8.99 5.31
N ASN A 33 16.47 -7.70 5.21
CA ASN A 33 16.70 -6.88 4.02
C ASN A 33 18.09 -6.28 4.14
N ARG A 34 19.01 -6.63 3.23
CA ARG A 34 20.39 -6.20 3.26
C ARG A 34 20.57 -4.95 2.40
N VAL A 35 21.21 -3.92 2.96
CA VAL A 35 21.53 -2.67 2.25
C VAL A 35 22.65 -2.95 1.25
N THR A 36 22.42 -2.70 -0.02
CA THR A 36 23.41 -2.89 -1.10
C THR A 36 24.06 -1.60 -1.53
N GLN A 37 23.34 -0.49 -1.49
CA GLN A 37 23.87 0.81 -1.90
C GLN A 37 23.12 1.93 -1.20
N ILE A 38 23.83 2.98 -0.82
CA ILE A 38 23.24 4.24 -0.37
C ILE A 38 23.48 5.25 -1.49
N LYS A 39 22.39 5.84 -1.97
CA LYS A 39 22.42 6.88 -2.99
C LYS A 39 22.33 8.24 -2.33
N THR A 40 23.16 9.16 -2.80
CA THR A 40 23.25 10.52 -2.27
C THR A 40 22.96 11.55 -3.35
N ASP A 41 22.47 12.72 -2.94
CA ASP A 41 22.17 13.81 -3.88
C ASP A 41 23.37 14.24 -4.73
N LYS A 42 24.60 14.06 -4.20
CA LYS A 42 25.84 14.44 -4.91
C LYS A 42 26.20 13.50 -6.06
N THR A 43 25.98 12.20 -5.89
CA THR A 43 26.39 11.16 -6.86
C THR A 43 25.23 10.74 -7.77
N ASP A 44 24.04 10.62 -7.23
CA ASP A 44 22.89 10.02 -7.91
C ASP A 44 21.77 11.04 -8.18
N GLY A 45 21.88 12.27 -7.65
CA GLY A 45 20.87 13.32 -7.79
C GLY A 45 19.64 13.16 -6.88
N TYR A 46 19.63 12.17 -6.00
CA TYR A 46 18.59 11.94 -4.99
C TYR A 46 19.07 11.02 -3.87
N SER A 47 18.47 11.15 -2.71
CA SER A 47 18.78 10.31 -1.54
C SER A 47 17.88 9.09 -1.48
N ALA A 48 18.49 7.89 -1.45
CA ALA A 48 17.78 6.61 -1.37
C ALA A 48 18.66 5.50 -0.80
N VAL A 49 18.03 4.46 -0.28
CA VAL A 49 18.69 3.21 0.11
C VAL A 49 18.19 2.07 -0.80
N GLN A 50 19.13 1.40 -1.44
CA GLN A 50 18.87 0.19 -2.18
C GLN A 50 19.06 -1.01 -1.28
N ILE A 51 18.10 -1.92 -1.30
CA ILE A 51 18.10 -3.15 -0.50
C ILE A 51 17.96 -4.38 -1.36
N THR A 52 18.40 -5.51 -0.84
CA THR A 52 18.17 -6.83 -1.43
C THR A 52 17.65 -7.82 -0.41
N VAL A 53 16.82 -8.76 -0.87
CA VAL A 53 16.18 -9.79 -0.03
C VAL A 53 16.30 -11.17 -0.67
N GLY A 54 16.37 -12.18 0.20
CA GLY A 54 16.46 -13.57 -0.21
C GLY A 54 17.82 -13.96 -0.76
N THR A 55 17.90 -15.10 -1.39
CA THR A 55 19.13 -15.65 -1.98
C THR A 55 18.93 -15.97 -3.46
N ARG A 56 19.97 -15.82 -4.25
CA ARG A 56 20.00 -16.18 -5.66
C ARG A 56 21.19 -17.10 -5.92
N ARG A 57 20.97 -18.17 -6.68
CA ARG A 57 22.05 -19.11 -7.05
C ARG A 57 23.14 -18.36 -7.82
N ALA A 58 24.40 -18.61 -7.51
CA ALA A 58 25.56 -17.94 -8.13
C ALA A 58 25.56 -18.05 -9.67
N SER A 59 25.17 -19.21 -10.22
CA SER A 59 25.04 -19.45 -11.66
C SER A 59 24.04 -18.53 -12.38
N ARG A 60 23.11 -17.91 -11.64
CA ARG A 60 22.10 -16.98 -12.17
C ARG A 60 22.43 -15.51 -11.92
N VAL A 61 23.61 -15.23 -11.36
CA VAL A 61 24.08 -13.87 -11.08
C VAL A 61 25.02 -13.47 -12.21
N THR A 62 24.70 -12.37 -12.90
CA THR A 62 25.59 -11.83 -13.93
C THR A 62 26.83 -11.20 -13.28
N LYS A 63 27.95 -11.13 -14.01
CA LYS A 63 29.21 -10.53 -13.53
C LYS A 63 29.01 -9.09 -13.02
N ALA A 64 28.17 -8.28 -13.70
CA ALA A 64 27.84 -6.93 -13.29
C ALA A 64 27.15 -6.88 -11.91
N LEU A 65 26.13 -7.74 -11.69
CA LEU A 65 25.45 -7.85 -10.40
C LEU A 65 26.38 -8.42 -9.32
N ALA A 66 27.24 -9.38 -9.64
CA ALA A 66 28.20 -9.92 -8.70
C ALA A 66 29.15 -8.81 -8.20
N GLY A 67 29.66 -7.96 -9.10
CA GLY A 67 30.48 -6.80 -8.73
C GLY A 67 29.72 -5.77 -7.89
N HIS A 68 28.43 -5.57 -8.16
CA HIS A 68 27.60 -4.68 -7.37
C HIS A 68 27.42 -5.18 -5.92
N TYR A 69 27.10 -6.46 -5.74
CA TYR A 69 26.97 -7.05 -4.41
C TYR A 69 28.31 -7.15 -3.66
N ALA A 70 29.40 -7.40 -4.39
CA ALA A 70 30.74 -7.45 -3.80
C ALA A 70 31.16 -6.11 -3.17
N LYS A 71 30.82 -4.97 -3.78
CA LYS A 71 31.07 -3.63 -3.21
C LYS A 71 30.43 -3.44 -1.84
N ALA A 72 29.28 -4.05 -1.61
CA ALA A 72 28.54 -3.98 -0.36
C ALA A 72 28.88 -5.13 0.60
N SER A 73 29.74 -6.07 0.20
CA SER A 73 30.03 -7.31 0.93
C SER A 73 28.77 -8.12 1.27
N VAL A 74 27.79 -8.13 0.37
CA VAL A 74 26.46 -8.73 0.57
C VAL A 74 26.26 -9.89 -0.40
N ALA A 75 25.66 -10.99 0.08
CA ALA A 75 25.27 -12.09 -0.80
C ALA A 75 24.18 -11.67 -1.78
N ALA A 76 24.23 -12.21 -3.02
CA ALA A 76 23.25 -11.88 -4.05
C ALA A 76 21.83 -12.25 -3.65
N GLY A 77 20.91 -11.29 -3.69
CA GLY A 77 19.50 -11.49 -3.38
C GLY A 77 18.66 -11.87 -4.59
N SER A 78 17.50 -12.45 -4.33
CA SER A 78 16.50 -12.78 -5.34
C SER A 78 15.77 -11.55 -5.86
N THR A 79 15.62 -10.56 -5.01
CA THR A 79 14.82 -9.36 -5.26
C THR A 79 15.55 -8.14 -4.72
N SER A 80 15.59 -7.07 -5.52
CA SER A 80 16.07 -5.76 -5.09
C SER A 80 14.93 -4.75 -5.06
N GLY A 81 15.05 -3.75 -4.21
CA GLY A 81 14.12 -2.63 -4.10
C GLY A 81 14.85 -1.38 -3.65
N GLU A 82 14.21 -0.24 -3.79
CA GLU A 82 14.76 1.03 -3.41
C GLU A 82 13.75 1.85 -2.62
N PHE A 83 14.21 2.48 -1.55
CA PHE A 83 13.42 3.38 -0.74
C PHE A 83 14.05 4.77 -0.77
N ARG A 84 13.30 5.74 -1.28
CA ARG A 84 13.71 7.14 -1.19
C ARG A 84 13.64 7.59 0.26
N LEU A 85 14.66 8.32 0.68
CA LEU A 85 14.80 8.86 2.02
C LEU A 85 14.39 10.33 2.06
N ALA A 86 13.82 10.76 3.18
CA ALA A 86 13.71 12.16 3.48
C ALA A 86 15.06 12.71 3.91
N LYS A 87 15.27 14.02 3.82
CA LYS A 87 16.51 14.68 4.26
C LYS A 87 16.83 14.34 5.71
N GLY A 88 18.04 13.86 5.97
CA GLY A 88 18.51 13.45 7.30
C GLY A 88 18.07 12.04 7.74
N GLU A 89 17.35 11.30 6.90
CA GLU A 89 17.09 9.87 7.12
C GLU A 89 18.18 9.04 6.41
N GLY A 90 18.69 8.04 7.09
CA GLY A 90 19.65 7.10 6.49
C GLY A 90 21.11 7.39 6.74
N ASP A 91 21.47 8.48 7.42
CA ASP A 91 22.86 8.82 7.77
C ASP A 91 23.51 7.74 8.68
N SER A 92 22.67 6.99 9.40
CA SER A 92 23.12 5.87 10.24
C SER A 92 23.24 4.54 9.51
N LEU A 93 22.83 4.46 8.24
CA LEU A 93 22.86 3.23 7.46
C LEU A 93 24.20 3.10 6.73
N ALA A 94 24.73 1.88 6.70
CA ALA A 94 25.91 1.54 5.93
C ALA A 94 25.59 0.39 4.95
N PRO A 95 26.31 0.29 3.81
CA PRO A 95 26.23 -0.90 2.97
C PRO A 95 26.52 -2.15 3.80
N GLY A 96 25.78 -3.22 3.58
CA GLY A 96 25.87 -4.46 4.38
C GLY A 96 24.95 -4.51 5.61
N THR A 97 24.39 -3.39 6.07
CA THR A 97 23.45 -3.38 7.21
C THR A 97 22.19 -4.20 6.89
N GLU A 98 21.71 -4.95 7.87
CA GLU A 98 20.46 -5.72 7.78
C GLU A 98 19.30 -4.94 8.41
N LEU A 99 18.23 -4.75 7.63
CA LEU A 99 16.98 -4.21 8.09
C LEU A 99 16.02 -5.37 8.37
N LYS A 100 15.57 -5.49 9.61
CA LYS A 100 14.68 -6.56 10.08
C LYS A 100 13.27 -6.01 10.36
N VAL A 101 12.36 -6.87 10.77
CA VAL A 101 10.97 -6.53 11.08
C VAL A 101 10.80 -5.62 12.30
N ASP A 102 11.84 -5.46 13.11
CA ASP A 102 11.92 -4.57 14.28
C ASP A 102 11.70 -3.08 13.96
N ILE A 103 11.87 -2.69 12.68
CA ILE A 103 11.54 -1.33 12.22
C ILE A 103 10.05 -0.99 12.42
N PHE A 104 9.18 -2.00 12.43
CA PHE A 104 7.75 -1.84 12.60
C PHE A 104 7.32 -2.19 14.03
N SER A 105 6.35 -1.44 14.53
CA SER A 105 5.73 -1.68 15.83
C SER A 105 4.27 -2.13 15.70
N ALA A 106 3.77 -2.89 16.66
CA ALA A 106 2.35 -3.23 16.74
C ALA A 106 1.51 -1.94 16.82
N GLY A 107 0.38 -1.92 16.13
CA GLY A 107 -0.50 -0.74 16.04
C GLY A 107 -0.08 0.30 15.00
N GLN A 108 1.13 0.22 14.45
CA GLN A 108 1.60 1.14 13.40
C GLN A 108 0.76 1.01 12.14
N VAL A 109 0.52 2.16 11.49
CA VAL A 109 -0.19 2.21 10.19
C VAL A 109 0.82 2.15 9.04
N VAL A 110 0.57 1.24 8.11
CA VAL A 110 1.45 0.94 6.98
C VAL A 110 0.70 0.93 5.65
N ASP A 111 1.42 1.18 4.57
CA ASP A 111 0.96 1.05 3.20
C ASP A 111 1.66 -0.14 2.57
N VAL A 112 0.88 -1.03 1.95
CA VAL A 112 1.41 -2.26 1.35
C VAL A 112 1.21 -2.26 -0.14
N THR A 113 2.31 -2.38 -0.87
CA THR A 113 2.34 -2.43 -2.34
C THR A 113 2.64 -3.85 -2.80
N GLY A 114 1.86 -4.36 -3.74
CA GLY A 114 2.08 -5.67 -4.34
C GLY A 114 1.54 -5.75 -5.75
N THR A 115 1.91 -6.81 -6.47
CA THR A 115 1.40 -7.08 -7.81
C THR A 115 0.15 -7.95 -7.72
N THR A 116 -0.96 -7.46 -8.26
CA THR A 116 -2.24 -8.17 -8.21
C THR A 116 -2.21 -9.47 -9.02
N VAL A 117 -3.04 -10.42 -8.63
CA VAL A 117 -3.22 -11.69 -9.36
C VAL A 117 -3.67 -11.40 -10.80
N GLY A 118 -3.06 -12.05 -11.78
CA GLY A 118 -3.44 -11.96 -13.19
C GLY A 118 -4.81 -12.58 -13.44
N LYS A 119 -5.59 -11.93 -14.31
CA LYS A 119 -6.93 -12.40 -14.73
C LYS A 119 -7.01 -12.61 -16.25
N GLY A 120 -5.85 -12.57 -16.92
CA GLY A 120 -5.76 -12.73 -18.36
C GLY A 120 -6.46 -11.62 -19.15
N PHE A 121 -6.88 -11.91 -20.38
CA PHE A 121 -7.71 -11.02 -21.17
C PHE A 121 -9.13 -11.01 -20.61
N ALA A 122 -9.63 -9.85 -20.25
CA ALA A 122 -10.96 -9.69 -19.65
C ALA A 122 -11.83 -8.77 -20.51
N GLY A 123 -13.08 -9.18 -20.70
CA GLY A 123 -14.11 -8.37 -21.37
C GLY A 123 -14.47 -7.13 -20.55
N THR A 124 -15.15 -6.18 -21.18
CA THR A 124 -15.53 -4.90 -20.60
C THR A 124 -16.41 -5.02 -19.35
N MET A 125 -17.25 -6.05 -19.28
CA MET A 125 -18.06 -6.30 -18.09
C MET A 125 -17.22 -6.65 -16.86
N LYS A 126 -16.24 -7.57 -17.02
CA LYS A 126 -15.36 -7.98 -15.91
C LYS A 126 -14.33 -6.89 -15.57
N ARG A 127 -13.78 -6.20 -16.59
CA ARG A 127 -12.71 -5.23 -16.42
C ARG A 127 -13.18 -3.88 -15.94
N HIS A 128 -14.37 -3.44 -16.39
CA HIS A 128 -14.86 -2.08 -16.18
C HIS A 128 -16.28 -2.01 -15.60
N ASN A 129 -16.90 -3.15 -15.27
CA ASN A 129 -18.24 -3.26 -14.72
C ASN A 129 -19.34 -2.70 -15.64
N PHE A 130 -19.21 -2.91 -16.95
CA PHE A 130 -20.25 -2.53 -17.91
C PHE A 130 -21.48 -3.44 -17.72
N LYS A 131 -22.68 -2.85 -17.88
CA LYS A 131 -23.94 -3.59 -17.71
C LYS A 131 -24.20 -4.61 -18.81
N GLY A 132 -23.69 -4.37 -20.04
CA GLY A 132 -23.97 -5.17 -21.22
C GLY A 132 -25.32 -4.81 -21.87
N GLY A 133 -25.71 -5.59 -22.86
CA GLY A 133 -27.01 -5.47 -23.56
C GLY A 133 -28.14 -6.24 -22.86
N ARG A 134 -29.37 -6.03 -23.34
CA ARG A 134 -30.53 -6.76 -22.91
C ARG A 134 -30.37 -8.26 -23.25
N LYS A 135 -30.97 -9.15 -22.44
CA LYS A 135 -30.93 -10.61 -22.66
C LYS A 135 -32.09 -11.09 -23.56
N THR A 136 -33.14 -10.29 -23.64
CA THR A 136 -34.35 -10.55 -24.40
C THR A 136 -34.73 -9.33 -25.24
N HIS A 137 -35.97 -9.22 -25.68
CA HIS A 137 -36.48 -8.10 -26.51
C HIS A 137 -35.74 -7.95 -27.85
N GLY A 138 -35.59 -9.06 -28.60
CA GLY A 138 -34.98 -9.08 -29.92
C GLY A 138 -33.44 -8.92 -29.97
N ASN A 139 -32.77 -8.87 -28.81
CA ASN A 139 -31.33 -8.83 -28.78
C ASN A 139 -30.74 -10.23 -29.00
N SER A 140 -30.03 -10.41 -30.10
CA SER A 140 -29.32 -11.65 -30.44
C SER A 140 -27.83 -11.45 -30.31
N VAL A 141 -27.11 -12.43 -29.73
CA VAL A 141 -25.64 -12.56 -29.68
C VAL A 141 -24.90 -11.45 -28.93
N SER A 142 -25.42 -10.22 -28.85
CA SER A 142 -24.71 -9.03 -28.32
C SER A 142 -24.94 -8.76 -26.84
N HIS A 143 -25.21 -9.79 -26.02
CA HIS A 143 -25.53 -9.64 -24.60
C HIS A 143 -24.36 -9.08 -23.75
N ARG A 144 -23.14 -9.36 -24.13
CA ARG A 144 -21.93 -8.99 -23.36
C ARG A 144 -21.02 -7.99 -24.09
N SER A 145 -21.54 -7.30 -25.09
CA SER A 145 -20.78 -6.29 -25.84
C SER A 145 -20.62 -4.99 -25.03
N PRO A 146 -19.58 -4.19 -25.35
CA PRO A 146 -19.32 -2.93 -24.65
C PRO A 146 -20.34 -1.83 -25.00
N GLY A 147 -21.15 -2.00 -26.05
CA GLY A 147 -22.00 -0.95 -26.63
C GLY A 147 -21.21 0.01 -27.53
N SER A 148 -21.73 1.20 -27.73
CA SER A 148 -21.09 2.21 -28.57
C SER A 148 -19.70 2.60 -28.03
N ILE A 149 -18.73 2.68 -28.93
CA ILE A 149 -17.34 3.06 -28.62
C ILE A 149 -17.01 4.50 -29.02
N GLY A 150 -17.90 5.17 -29.72
CA GLY A 150 -17.71 6.56 -30.16
C GLY A 150 -18.91 7.13 -30.86
N MET A 151 -18.74 8.33 -31.42
CA MET A 151 -19.69 9.02 -32.25
C MET A 151 -19.35 8.75 -33.72
N ARG A 152 -20.27 9.09 -34.61
CA ARG A 152 -20.18 8.80 -36.04
C ARG A 152 -19.03 9.56 -36.75
N GLN A 153 -19.35 10.58 -37.51
CA GLN A 153 -18.44 11.31 -38.40
C GLN A 153 -17.54 12.29 -37.64
N THR A 154 -18.09 12.97 -36.67
CA THR A 154 -17.34 13.86 -35.77
C THR A 154 -17.37 13.26 -34.34
N PRO A 155 -16.21 12.95 -33.78
CA PRO A 155 -14.82 13.30 -34.10
C PRO A 155 -14.11 12.34 -35.06
N GLY A 156 -14.78 11.33 -35.66
CA GLY A 156 -14.18 10.34 -36.59
C GLY A 156 -13.14 9.40 -35.98
N ARG A 157 -13.00 9.39 -34.66
CA ARG A 157 -12.03 8.59 -33.93
C ARG A 157 -12.59 8.14 -32.58
N VAL A 158 -12.02 7.08 -32.00
CA VAL A 158 -12.25 6.69 -30.62
C VAL A 158 -11.33 7.51 -29.71
N PHE A 159 -11.90 8.13 -28.67
CA PHE A 159 -11.12 8.92 -27.72
C PHE A 159 -10.11 8.06 -26.95
N LYS A 160 -8.93 8.64 -26.67
CA LYS A 160 -7.93 8.02 -25.78
C LYS A 160 -8.55 7.79 -24.41
N GLY A 161 -8.18 6.66 -23.77
CA GLY A 161 -8.72 6.30 -22.45
C GLY A 161 -10.10 5.64 -22.48
N LYS A 162 -10.72 5.41 -23.66
CA LYS A 162 -11.97 4.65 -23.78
C LYS A 162 -11.78 3.26 -23.14
N ARG A 163 -12.70 2.92 -22.22
CA ARG A 163 -12.70 1.63 -21.53
C ARG A 163 -13.09 0.51 -22.47
N MET A 164 -12.15 -0.40 -22.73
CA MET A 164 -12.30 -1.55 -23.61
C MET A 164 -11.81 -2.82 -22.93
N SER A 165 -12.10 -3.98 -23.55
CA SER A 165 -11.52 -5.26 -23.17
C SER A 165 -9.99 -5.22 -23.25
N GLY A 166 -9.33 -6.08 -22.50
CA GLY A 166 -7.87 -6.18 -22.50
C GLY A 166 -7.34 -6.89 -21.28
N HIS A 167 -6.03 -6.88 -21.13
CA HIS A 167 -5.36 -7.50 -19.98
C HIS A 167 -5.85 -6.91 -18.65
N MET A 168 -6.15 -7.78 -17.69
CA MET A 168 -6.57 -7.42 -16.34
C MET A 168 -5.71 -8.15 -15.30
N GLY A 169 -5.36 -7.46 -14.23
CA GLY A 169 -4.45 -7.97 -13.21
C GLY A 169 -2.97 -7.78 -13.58
N VAL A 170 -2.06 -8.40 -12.82
CA VAL A 170 -0.60 -8.22 -12.90
C VAL A 170 -0.20 -6.73 -12.86
N MET A 171 -0.94 -5.96 -12.10
CA MET A 171 -0.69 -4.52 -11.92
C MET A 171 -0.20 -4.27 -10.51
N VAL A 172 0.77 -3.38 -10.37
CA VAL A 172 1.20 -2.90 -9.06
C VAL A 172 0.07 -2.08 -8.44
N ARG A 173 -0.33 -2.45 -7.22
CA ARG A 173 -1.36 -1.76 -6.44
C ARG A 173 -0.88 -1.58 -5.02
N THR A 174 -1.22 -0.44 -4.44
CA THR A 174 -0.95 -0.13 -3.04
C THR A 174 -2.27 -0.09 -2.28
N ILE A 175 -2.32 -0.78 -1.15
CA ILE A 175 -3.39 -0.63 -0.16
C ILE A 175 -2.81 0.21 0.97
N GLU A 176 -3.47 1.30 1.26
CA GLU A 176 -3.04 2.30 2.23
C GLU A 176 -3.72 2.08 3.58
N ASN A 177 -3.07 2.58 4.63
CA ASN A 177 -3.61 2.67 6.00
C ASN A 177 -3.99 1.31 6.63
N LEU A 178 -3.24 0.27 6.35
CA LEU A 178 -3.36 -1.00 7.06
C LEU A 178 -2.66 -0.92 8.42
N LYS A 179 -3.19 -1.61 9.44
CA LYS A 179 -2.57 -1.68 10.78
C LYS A 179 -1.72 -2.94 10.91
N VAL A 180 -0.53 -2.80 11.47
CA VAL A 180 0.27 -3.92 11.95
C VAL A 180 -0.36 -4.41 13.25
N ILE A 181 -0.83 -5.66 13.27
CA ILE A 181 -1.45 -6.25 14.47
C ILE A 181 -0.37 -6.82 15.39
N GLN A 182 0.56 -7.57 14.80
CA GLN A 182 1.63 -8.23 15.55
C GLN A 182 2.90 -8.28 14.73
N VAL A 183 4.04 -8.22 15.41
CA VAL A 183 5.39 -8.40 14.85
C VAL A 183 6.02 -9.60 15.54
N ASP A 184 6.39 -10.61 14.77
CA ASP A 184 7.08 -11.82 15.25
C ASP A 184 8.56 -11.74 14.80
N LEU A 185 9.43 -11.32 15.70
CA LEU A 185 10.86 -11.15 15.43
C LEU A 185 11.58 -12.48 15.16
N PRO A 186 11.38 -13.54 15.95
CA PRO A 186 12.02 -14.84 15.74
C PRO A 186 11.76 -15.44 14.35
N ARG A 187 10.55 -15.27 13.85
CA ARG A 187 10.10 -15.82 12.54
C ARG A 187 10.18 -14.83 11.40
N ASN A 188 10.57 -13.58 11.66
CA ASN A 188 10.55 -12.48 10.67
C ASN A 188 9.17 -12.29 10.02
N LEU A 189 8.09 -12.38 10.80
CA LEU A 189 6.72 -12.22 10.31
C LEU A 189 6.11 -10.90 10.74
N LEU A 190 5.37 -10.30 9.81
CA LEU A 190 4.47 -9.17 10.04
C LEU A 190 3.03 -9.61 9.80
N LEU A 191 2.18 -9.48 10.81
CA LEU A 191 0.74 -9.71 10.71
C LEU A 191 0.05 -8.38 10.49
N ILE A 192 -0.47 -8.17 9.29
CA ILE A 192 -1.10 -6.92 8.87
C ILE A 192 -2.60 -7.13 8.72
N SER A 193 -3.38 -6.23 9.31
CA SER A 193 -4.84 -6.27 9.26
C SER A 193 -5.37 -6.16 7.82
N GLY A 194 -6.30 -7.03 7.46
CA GLY A 194 -6.98 -7.00 6.18
C GLY A 194 -6.24 -7.69 5.03
N ALA A 195 -6.70 -7.42 3.82
CA ALA A 195 -6.18 -8.06 2.61
C ALA A 195 -5.00 -7.27 2.01
N VAL A 196 -4.04 -7.99 1.44
CA VAL A 196 -2.85 -7.46 0.76
C VAL A 196 -2.87 -7.91 -0.71
N PRO A 197 -2.51 -7.05 -1.68
CA PRO A 197 -2.54 -7.41 -3.09
C PRO A 197 -1.53 -8.51 -3.41
N GLY A 198 -1.90 -9.36 -4.36
CA GLY A 198 -1.06 -10.45 -4.87
C GLY A 198 -1.47 -11.84 -4.41
N ALA A 199 -0.90 -12.83 -5.08
CA ALA A 199 -1.04 -14.24 -4.74
C ALA A 199 -0.15 -14.60 -3.54
N GLU A 200 -0.38 -15.75 -2.95
CA GLU A 200 0.55 -16.36 -2.00
C GLU A 200 1.91 -16.57 -2.67
N GLY A 201 2.98 -16.40 -1.92
CA GLY A 201 4.34 -16.38 -2.44
C GLY A 201 4.72 -15.09 -3.19
N GLY A 202 3.77 -14.19 -3.43
CA GLY A 202 4.01 -12.92 -4.12
C GLY A 202 4.85 -11.94 -3.30
N ARG A 203 5.68 -11.18 -4.02
CA ARG A 203 6.46 -10.08 -3.42
C ARG A 203 5.55 -8.94 -3.01
N VAL A 204 5.79 -8.43 -1.82
CA VAL A 204 5.13 -7.23 -1.29
C VAL A 204 6.16 -6.26 -0.72
N VAL A 205 5.84 -4.99 -0.76
CA VAL A 205 6.65 -3.92 -0.16
C VAL A 205 5.80 -3.26 0.92
N VAL A 206 6.28 -3.27 2.14
CA VAL A 206 5.62 -2.65 3.30
C VAL A 206 6.33 -1.35 3.61
N ARG A 207 5.60 -0.24 3.71
CA ARG A 207 6.13 1.08 4.06
C ARG A 207 5.28 1.70 5.16
N PRO A 208 5.85 2.55 6.01
CA PRO A 208 5.05 3.38 6.91
C PRO A 208 4.07 4.24 6.11
N SER A 209 2.83 4.38 6.60
CA SER A 209 1.79 5.09 5.86
C SER A 209 2.12 6.56 5.68
N VAL A 210 2.05 7.04 4.43
CA VAL A 210 2.28 8.44 4.08
C VAL A 210 1.18 9.33 4.67
N LYS A 211 -0.07 8.87 4.65
CA LYS A 211 -1.22 9.63 5.17
C LYS A 211 -1.19 9.78 6.69
N ALA A 212 -0.84 8.72 7.41
CA ALA A 212 -0.69 8.78 8.86
C ALA A 212 0.44 9.72 9.29
N GLN A 213 1.58 9.71 8.59
CA GLN A 213 2.67 10.66 8.84
C GLN A 213 2.24 12.11 8.58
N GLY A 214 1.44 12.35 7.55
CA GLY A 214 0.89 13.67 7.25
C GLY A 214 -0.04 14.20 8.35
N GLN A 215 -0.86 13.35 8.95
CA GLN A 215 -1.72 13.69 10.08
C GLN A 215 -0.89 14.03 11.34
N THR A 216 0.14 13.24 11.64
CA THR A 216 1.03 13.52 12.76
C THR A 216 1.76 14.86 12.59
N ARG A 217 2.18 15.22 11.37
CA ARG A 217 2.77 16.52 11.06
C ARG A 217 1.75 17.66 11.24
N ARG A 218 0.52 17.49 10.76
CA ARG A 218 -0.56 18.47 10.96
C ARG A 218 -0.86 18.69 12.44
N ASN A 219 -1.01 17.62 13.22
CA ASN A 219 -1.28 17.70 14.65
C ASN A 219 -0.13 18.36 15.44
N LYS A 220 1.11 18.22 14.98
CA LYS A 220 2.26 18.95 15.57
C LYS A 220 2.28 20.44 15.21
N LEU A 221 1.75 20.81 14.01
CA LEU A 221 1.69 22.21 13.56
C LEU A 221 0.46 22.96 14.10
N THR A 222 -0.60 22.25 14.45
CA THR A 222 -1.78 22.79 15.14
C THR A 222 -1.91 22.13 16.50
N PRO A 223 -1.28 22.68 17.56
CA PRO A 223 -1.56 22.21 18.90
C PRO A 223 -3.06 22.45 19.17
N ASN A 224 -3.75 21.36 19.48
CA ASN A 224 -5.19 21.35 19.71
C ASN A 224 -5.55 22.34 20.82
N LYS A 225 -5.95 23.57 20.45
CA LYS A 225 -6.64 24.49 21.35
C LYS A 225 -8.09 24.02 21.49
N VAL A 226 -8.31 22.92 22.14
CA VAL A 226 -9.58 22.61 22.78
C VAL A 226 -9.32 22.67 24.28
N ALA A 227 -9.10 23.87 24.76
CA ALA A 227 -9.41 24.20 26.15
C ALA A 227 -10.93 24.25 26.21
N VAL A 228 -11.55 23.20 26.69
CA VAL A 228 -12.94 23.23 27.15
C VAL A 228 -12.98 24.26 28.26
N ALA A 229 -13.54 25.44 27.99
CA ALA A 229 -13.85 26.42 29.02
C ALA A 229 -14.87 25.80 29.98
N PRO A 230 -14.68 25.92 31.31
CA PRO A 230 -15.65 25.40 32.26
C PRO A 230 -16.98 26.12 32.05
N GLY A 231 -18.04 25.36 31.84
CA GLY A 231 -19.37 25.86 31.60
C GLY A 231 -19.84 26.74 32.75
N LYS A 232 -20.31 27.97 32.42
CA LYS A 232 -21.04 28.82 33.34
C LYS A 232 -22.33 28.10 33.76
N PRO A 233 -22.69 28.10 35.05
CA PRO A 233 -23.96 27.53 35.49
C PRO A 233 -25.12 28.33 34.89
N GLY A 234 -26.08 27.60 34.31
CA GLY A 234 -27.23 28.18 33.62
C GLY A 234 -28.10 29.05 34.52
N ALA A 235 -28.37 30.28 34.09
CA ALA A 235 -29.40 31.12 34.65
C ALA A 235 -30.78 30.57 34.22
N SER A 236 -31.63 30.31 35.22
CA SER A 236 -33.01 29.91 35.07
C SER A 236 -33.80 30.96 34.28
N LYS A 237 -34.46 30.56 33.19
CA LYS A 237 -35.44 31.38 32.49
C LYS A 237 -36.72 31.43 33.33
N SER A 238 -37.06 32.61 33.84
CA SER A 238 -38.36 32.92 34.41
C SER A 238 -39.44 32.95 33.33
N ASP A 239 -40.54 32.30 33.62
CA ASP A 239 -41.78 32.30 32.81
C ASP A 239 -42.30 33.70 32.54
N LYS A 240 -42.63 33.99 31.26
CA LYS A 240 -43.48 35.09 30.88
C LYS A 240 -44.84 34.54 30.46
N PRO A 241 -45.94 35.07 31.03
CA PRO A 241 -47.27 34.68 30.61
C PRO A 241 -47.65 35.26 29.24
N SER A 242 -48.36 34.48 28.45
CA SER A 242 -48.87 34.86 27.13
C SER A 242 -50.08 35.79 27.23
N PRO A 243 -50.23 36.78 26.31
CA PRO A 243 -51.43 37.63 26.29
C PRO A 243 -52.60 36.93 25.61
N ALA A 244 -53.79 37.06 26.23
CA ALA A 244 -55.08 36.57 25.75
C ALA A 244 -55.52 37.31 24.47
N LYS A 245 -56.10 36.54 23.55
CA LYS A 245 -56.81 37.08 22.37
C LYS A 245 -58.13 37.70 22.79
N LYS A 246 -58.40 38.92 22.29
CA LYS A 246 -59.71 39.41 21.94
C LYS A 246 -59.82 39.54 20.43
#